data_8d2c360e49837488192a1df04e20bf1f
#
_entry.id   8d2c360e49837488192a1df04e20bf1f
#
_cell.length_a   1.000
_cell.length_b   1.000
_cell.length_c   1.000
_cell.angle_alpha   90.00
_cell.angle_beta   90.00
_cell.angle_gamma   90.00
#
_symmetry.space_group_name_H-M   'P 1'
#
loop_
_entity.id
_entity.type
_entity.pdbx_description
1 polymer ?
#
loop_
_entity_poly.entity_id
_entity_poly.type
_entity_poly.pdbx_seq_one_letter_code
_entity_poly.pdbx_strand_id
1 'polypeptide(L)'
;GIAGGGVLFFYLVMTGPQVSSLRALLMFFIRMGAEITGRDVDQPTSLAVTAAILSIYQPLYLLDAAFLLSFGAILGILLLYPIFEQKTRLKAWEGFKISLAVNGMLLGIMLYYYFEVPPYALVLNVILIPLFSFVMLTGIGGILFSELSGTVGKIGFRSCDCLLSFYDKLCELTSALPGSRIVTGQPELWWVLIYYGVLLFLCFLFHAMKNKTDNRRKQAGFSLLVCIVIAGSICGCGILNNDSKNLQVTVLDVGQGDCIFIRDREGKKMLVDGGSSDLSSVGTYRIEPFLLSQGVRKLEYVFVTHG
;
A
#
# COMPACT_ATOMS: atom_id res chain seq x y z
N GLY A 1 16.62 -23.74 -6.56
CA GLY A 1 17.34 -22.50 -6.84
C GLY A 1 17.18 -22.04 -8.28
N ILE A 2 17.92 -22.59 -9.23
CA ILE A 2 18.04 -22.05 -10.62
C ILE A 2 16.69 -22.03 -11.38
N ALA A 3 15.88 -23.09 -11.26
CA ALA A 3 14.56 -23.13 -11.91
C ALA A 3 13.63 -22.01 -11.43
N GLY A 4 13.64 -21.72 -10.12
CA GLY A 4 12.86 -20.61 -9.58
C GLY A 4 13.31 -19.22 -10.10
N GLY A 5 14.62 -19.02 -10.27
CA GLY A 5 15.18 -17.82 -10.88
C GLY A 5 14.74 -17.65 -12.33
N GLY A 6 14.72 -18.73 -13.11
CA GLY A 6 14.24 -18.75 -14.49
C GLY A 6 12.74 -18.35 -14.59
N VAL A 7 11.89 -18.88 -13.70
CA VAL A 7 10.45 -18.54 -13.65
C VAL A 7 10.25 -17.06 -13.31
N LEU A 8 10.97 -16.55 -12.30
CA LEU A 8 10.89 -15.14 -11.91
C LEU A 8 11.39 -14.19 -13.02
N PHE A 9 12.46 -14.57 -13.70
CA PHE A 9 12.97 -13.80 -14.85
C PHE A 9 11.97 -13.78 -16.00
N PHE A 10 11.39 -14.93 -16.34
CA PHE A 10 10.36 -15.03 -17.37
C PHE A 10 9.12 -14.20 -16.99
N TYR A 11 8.69 -14.26 -15.74
CA TYR A 11 7.60 -13.40 -15.23
C TYR A 11 7.93 -11.90 -15.41
N LEU A 12 9.15 -11.48 -15.07
CA LEU A 12 9.57 -10.10 -15.25
C LEU A 12 9.50 -9.64 -16.73
N VAL A 13 9.93 -10.51 -17.64
CA VAL A 13 9.88 -10.21 -19.09
C VAL A 13 8.43 -10.10 -19.57
N MET A 14 7.55 -10.96 -19.09
CA MET A 14 6.13 -10.96 -19.47
C MET A 14 5.34 -9.77 -18.92
N THR A 15 5.61 -9.36 -17.68
CA THR A 15 4.88 -8.27 -17.00
C THR A 15 5.50 -6.89 -17.21
N GLY A 16 6.69 -6.84 -17.79
CA GLY A 16 7.53 -5.65 -17.84
C GLY A 16 8.32 -5.41 -16.53
N PRO A 17 9.38 -4.58 -16.58
CA PRO A 17 10.28 -4.32 -15.47
C PRO A 17 9.66 -3.39 -14.42
N GLN A 18 8.62 -3.86 -13.72
CA GLN A 18 8.04 -3.15 -12.59
C GLN A 18 8.98 -3.20 -11.38
N VAL A 19 9.05 -2.12 -10.62
CA VAL A 19 9.97 -1.96 -9.47
C VAL A 19 9.82 -3.08 -8.45
N SER A 20 8.60 -3.49 -8.13
CA SER A 20 8.31 -4.57 -7.18
C SER A 20 8.81 -5.94 -7.68
N SER A 21 8.67 -6.22 -8.98
CA SER A 21 9.14 -7.46 -9.61
C SER A 21 10.68 -7.48 -9.70
N LEU A 22 11.31 -6.35 -10.06
CA LEU A 22 12.76 -6.19 -10.05
C LEU A 22 13.33 -6.41 -8.65
N ARG A 23 12.72 -5.83 -7.61
CA ARG A 23 13.13 -6.05 -6.23
C ARG A 23 13.07 -7.53 -5.85
N ALA A 24 11.96 -8.20 -6.14
CA ALA A 24 11.79 -9.62 -5.81
C ALA A 24 12.85 -10.49 -6.50
N LEU A 25 13.13 -10.22 -7.79
CA LEU A 25 14.14 -10.91 -8.56
C LEU A 25 15.57 -10.69 -8.01
N LEU A 26 15.93 -9.43 -7.73
CA LEU A 26 17.25 -9.11 -7.18
C LEU A 26 17.47 -9.73 -5.81
N MET A 27 16.48 -9.63 -4.89
CA MET A 27 16.57 -10.27 -3.57
C MET A 27 16.69 -11.80 -3.68
N PHE A 28 15.99 -12.41 -4.64
CA PHE A 28 16.11 -13.83 -4.91
C PHE A 28 17.53 -14.21 -5.36
N PHE A 29 18.11 -13.45 -6.30
CA PHE A 29 19.47 -13.73 -6.77
C PHE A 29 20.54 -13.46 -5.71
N ILE A 30 20.39 -12.42 -4.88
CA ILE A 30 21.29 -12.16 -3.74
C ILE A 30 21.26 -13.35 -2.79
N ARG A 31 20.08 -13.83 -2.44
CA ARG A 31 19.92 -14.99 -1.57
C ARG A 31 20.52 -16.27 -2.17
N MET A 32 20.22 -16.53 -3.44
CA MET A 32 20.77 -17.70 -4.15
C MET A 32 22.31 -17.63 -4.25
N GLY A 33 22.87 -16.45 -4.55
CA GLY A 33 24.32 -16.25 -4.57
C GLY A 33 24.99 -16.50 -3.22
N ALA A 34 24.33 -16.09 -2.13
CA ALA A 34 24.85 -16.37 -0.79
C ALA A 34 24.75 -17.84 -0.42
N GLU A 35 23.66 -18.52 -0.75
CA GLU A 35 23.55 -19.99 -0.56
C GLU A 35 24.65 -20.75 -1.30
N ILE A 36 25.01 -20.33 -2.55
CA ILE A 36 26.10 -20.93 -3.33
C ILE A 36 27.47 -20.66 -2.69
N THR A 37 27.68 -19.47 -2.12
CA THR A 37 28.94 -19.07 -1.50
C THR A 37 29.06 -19.51 -0.02
N GLY A 38 28.06 -20.21 0.52
CA GLY A 38 28.02 -20.66 1.92
C GLY A 38 27.97 -19.51 2.93
N ARG A 39 27.42 -18.37 2.55
CA ARG A 39 27.27 -17.20 3.42
C ARG A 39 25.83 -17.07 3.90
N ASP A 40 25.66 -16.67 5.15
CA ASP A 40 24.36 -16.30 5.68
C ASP A 40 23.93 -14.93 5.11
N VAL A 41 22.67 -14.83 4.72
CA VAL A 41 22.05 -13.60 4.24
C VAL A 41 21.03 -13.14 5.24
N ASP A 42 21.26 -11.99 5.82
CA ASP A 42 20.23 -11.30 6.58
C ASP A 42 19.34 -10.47 5.65
N GLN A 43 18.05 -10.43 5.98
CA GLN A 43 17.05 -9.70 5.17
C GLN A 43 17.33 -8.20 5.06
N PRO A 44 17.75 -7.47 6.12
CA PRO A 44 18.08 -6.05 6.04
C PRO A 44 19.17 -5.74 5.03
N THR A 45 20.28 -6.51 5.02
CA THR A 45 21.39 -6.31 4.09
C THR A 45 20.96 -6.58 2.65
N SER A 46 20.22 -7.67 2.41
CA SER A 46 19.67 -7.98 1.09
C SER A 46 18.75 -6.85 0.58
N LEU A 47 17.92 -6.30 1.46
CA LEU A 47 17.04 -5.19 1.12
C LEU A 47 17.83 -3.92 0.78
N ALA A 48 18.84 -3.58 1.60
CA ALA A 48 19.68 -2.40 1.39
C ALA A 48 20.48 -2.47 0.08
N VAL A 49 21.09 -3.63 -0.20
CA VAL A 49 21.83 -3.85 -1.47
C VAL A 49 20.89 -3.75 -2.66
N THR A 50 19.69 -4.34 -2.58
CA THR A 50 18.70 -4.23 -3.65
C THR A 50 18.26 -2.79 -3.87
N ALA A 51 18.00 -2.04 -2.80
CA ALA A 51 17.66 -0.62 -2.88
C ALA A 51 18.77 0.19 -3.55
N ALA A 52 20.03 -0.04 -3.16
CA ALA A 52 21.18 0.63 -3.76
C ALA A 52 21.30 0.34 -5.26
N ILE A 53 21.20 -0.92 -5.69
CA ILE A 53 21.26 -1.32 -7.10
C ILE A 53 20.15 -0.61 -7.90
N LEU A 54 18.91 -0.62 -7.43
CA LEU A 54 17.79 0.00 -8.13
C LEU A 54 17.91 1.52 -8.17
N SER A 55 18.42 2.15 -7.12
CA SER A 55 18.65 3.61 -7.07
C SER A 55 19.78 4.06 -7.99
N ILE A 56 20.82 3.24 -8.16
CA ILE A 56 21.90 3.50 -9.12
C ILE A 56 21.39 3.32 -10.55
N TYR A 57 20.57 2.29 -10.80
CA TYR A 57 19.99 2.03 -12.11
C TYR A 57 19.06 3.17 -12.56
N GLN A 58 18.17 3.62 -11.67
CA GLN A 58 17.26 4.74 -11.94
C GLN A 58 16.99 5.53 -10.65
N PRO A 59 17.63 6.69 -10.44
CA PRO A 59 17.47 7.49 -9.21
C PRO A 59 16.04 7.93 -8.92
N LEU A 60 15.22 8.14 -9.95
CA LEU A 60 13.81 8.54 -9.81
C LEU A 60 12.94 7.49 -9.12
N TYR A 61 13.38 6.23 -9.05
CA TYR A 61 12.67 5.20 -8.28
C TYR A 61 12.53 5.56 -6.79
N LEU A 62 13.46 6.33 -6.23
CA LEU A 62 13.36 6.80 -4.85
C LEU A 62 12.12 7.69 -4.57
N LEU A 63 11.57 8.30 -5.62
CA LEU A 63 10.35 9.11 -5.57
C LEU A 63 9.13 8.36 -6.11
N ASP A 64 9.27 7.12 -6.50
CA ASP A 64 8.18 6.30 -7.03
C ASP A 64 7.40 5.65 -5.89
N ALA A 65 6.07 5.81 -5.90
CA ALA A 65 5.20 5.23 -4.89
C ALA A 65 5.33 3.69 -4.82
N ALA A 66 5.47 3.01 -5.95
CA ALA A 66 5.61 1.55 -5.98
C ALA A 66 6.93 1.08 -5.34
N PHE A 67 8.03 1.84 -5.52
CA PHE A 67 9.29 1.60 -4.82
C PHE A 67 9.10 1.78 -3.31
N LEU A 68 8.60 2.92 -2.89
CA LEU A 68 8.43 3.27 -1.48
C LEU A 68 7.49 2.28 -0.75
N LEU A 69 6.36 1.91 -1.37
CA LEU A 69 5.43 0.93 -0.80
C LEU A 69 6.06 -0.46 -0.70
N SER A 70 6.79 -0.88 -1.73
CA SER A 70 7.39 -2.21 -1.77
C SER A 70 8.52 -2.39 -0.75
N PHE A 71 9.41 -1.39 -0.61
CA PHE A 71 10.48 -1.40 0.39
C PHE A 71 9.96 -1.10 1.78
N GLY A 72 9.02 -0.15 1.90
CA GLY A 72 8.37 0.21 3.15
C GLY A 72 7.63 -0.97 3.80
N ALA A 73 6.98 -1.83 3.01
CA ALA A 73 6.32 -3.02 3.54
C ALA A 73 7.30 -3.95 4.27
N ILE A 74 8.48 -4.21 3.67
CA ILE A 74 9.51 -5.05 4.31
C ILE A 74 10.10 -4.35 5.53
N LEU A 75 10.36 -3.04 5.44
CA LEU A 75 10.82 -2.26 6.60
C LEU A 75 9.80 -2.30 7.75
N GLY A 76 8.51 -2.28 7.44
CA GLY A 76 7.45 -2.44 8.43
C GLY A 76 7.55 -3.78 9.18
N ILE A 77 7.80 -4.88 8.44
CA ILE A 77 8.02 -6.19 9.06
C ILE A 77 9.31 -6.21 9.88
N LEU A 78 10.39 -5.63 9.38
CA LEU A 78 11.69 -5.67 10.06
C LEU A 78 11.75 -4.77 11.30
N LEU A 79 11.17 -3.58 11.26
CA LEU A 79 11.31 -2.56 12.30
C LEU A 79 10.11 -2.54 13.26
N LEU A 80 8.88 -2.62 12.76
CA LEU A 80 7.67 -2.46 13.56
C LEU A 80 7.10 -3.77 14.09
N TYR A 81 7.14 -4.85 13.29
CA TYR A 81 6.58 -6.13 13.75
C TYR A 81 7.19 -6.63 15.08
N PRO A 82 8.51 -6.53 15.35
CA PRO A 82 9.07 -6.94 16.64
C PRO A 82 8.46 -6.22 17.86
N ILE A 83 7.91 -5.01 17.68
CA ILE A 83 7.20 -4.27 18.74
C ILE A 83 5.87 -4.93 19.08
N PHE A 84 5.19 -5.49 18.07
CA PHE A 84 3.90 -6.18 18.21
C PHE A 84 4.04 -7.68 18.52
N GLU A 85 5.26 -8.23 18.39
CA GLU A 85 5.54 -9.66 18.55
C GLU A 85 5.34 -10.09 20.02
N GLN A 86 4.13 -10.52 20.34
CA GLN A 86 3.81 -11.21 21.58
C GLN A 86 3.37 -12.63 21.25
N LYS A 87 3.85 -13.63 22.02
CA LYS A 87 3.45 -15.03 21.83
C LYS A 87 1.92 -15.15 21.97
N THR A 88 1.25 -15.38 20.86
CA THR A 88 -0.19 -15.64 20.79
C THR A 88 -0.45 -17.01 20.20
N ARG A 89 -1.48 -17.69 20.66
CA ARG A 89 -1.87 -19.03 20.16
C ARG A 89 -2.59 -18.99 18.82
N LEU A 90 -3.16 -17.82 18.46
CA LEU A 90 -3.99 -17.66 17.27
C LEU A 90 -3.16 -17.11 16.11
N LYS A 91 -2.98 -17.89 15.05
CA LYS A 91 -2.29 -17.47 13.81
C LYS A 91 -2.92 -16.23 13.14
N ALA A 92 -4.24 -16.11 13.21
CA ALA A 92 -4.96 -14.93 12.69
C ALA A 92 -4.52 -13.63 13.40
N TRP A 93 -4.25 -13.69 14.71
CA TRP A 93 -3.76 -12.55 15.46
C TRP A 93 -2.31 -12.16 15.09
N GLU A 94 -1.48 -13.12 14.72
CA GLU A 94 -0.14 -12.84 14.16
C GLU A 94 -0.26 -12.16 12.80
N GLY A 95 -1.14 -12.63 11.92
CA GLY A 95 -1.43 -11.98 10.65
C GLY A 95 -1.91 -10.53 10.82
N PHE A 96 -2.77 -10.27 11.80
CA PHE A 96 -3.23 -8.92 12.11
C PHE A 96 -2.07 -7.99 12.57
N LYS A 97 -1.18 -8.48 13.43
CA LYS A 97 0.00 -7.71 13.88
C LYS A 97 0.94 -7.38 12.72
N ILE A 98 1.17 -8.34 11.82
CA ILE A 98 1.98 -8.12 10.61
C ILE A 98 1.30 -7.07 9.73
N SER A 99 -0.01 -7.20 9.48
CA SER A 99 -0.78 -6.23 8.72
C SER A 99 -0.71 -4.82 9.34
N LEU A 100 -0.83 -4.72 10.67
CA LEU A 100 -0.71 -3.46 11.40
C LEU A 100 0.70 -2.84 11.26
N ALA A 101 1.74 -3.65 11.37
CA ALA A 101 3.13 -3.19 11.22
C ALA A 101 3.40 -2.69 9.79
N VAL A 102 2.96 -3.43 8.79
CA VAL A 102 3.11 -3.05 7.38
C VAL A 102 2.32 -1.77 7.08
N ASN A 103 1.02 -1.74 7.40
CA ASN A 103 0.19 -0.56 7.14
C ASN A 103 0.65 0.66 7.94
N GLY A 104 1.11 0.48 9.18
CA GLY A 104 1.71 1.55 9.97
C GLY A 104 2.95 2.14 9.30
N MET A 105 3.83 1.31 8.74
CA MET A 105 5.00 1.81 8.00
C MET A 105 4.62 2.48 6.69
N LEU A 106 3.60 1.99 6.00
CA LEU A 106 3.15 2.52 4.71
C LEU A 106 2.28 3.77 4.85
N LEU A 107 1.73 4.06 6.04
CA LEU A 107 0.74 5.11 6.23
C LEU A 107 1.18 6.48 5.70
N GLY A 108 2.39 6.93 6.02
CA GLY A 108 2.90 8.21 5.55
C GLY A 108 2.98 8.31 4.03
N ILE A 109 3.39 7.21 3.38
CA ILE A 109 3.46 7.11 1.91
C ILE A 109 2.04 7.11 1.32
N MET A 110 1.13 6.34 1.91
CA MET A 110 -0.27 6.26 1.44
C MET A 110 -0.96 7.62 1.54
N LEU A 111 -0.80 8.33 2.66
CA LEU A 111 -1.36 9.66 2.85
C LEU A 111 -0.80 10.67 1.84
N TYR A 112 0.48 10.59 1.51
CA TYR A 112 1.14 11.54 0.61
C TYR A 112 0.80 11.32 -0.87
N TYR A 113 0.69 10.04 -1.31
CA TYR A 113 0.48 9.69 -2.72
C TYR A 113 -0.97 9.36 -3.07
N TYR A 114 -1.73 8.80 -2.13
CA TYR A 114 -3.11 8.35 -2.39
C TYR A 114 -4.17 9.17 -1.65
N PHE A 115 -3.77 10.00 -0.67
CA PHE A 115 -4.64 10.94 0.05
C PHE A 115 -5.77 10.31 0.85
N GLU A 116 -5.79 8.98 0.94
CA GLU A 116 -6.81 8.21 1.68
C GLU A 116 -6.22 6.99 2.37
N VAL A 117 -6.93 6.50 3.36
CA VAL A 117 -6.57 5.28 4.10
C VAL A 117 -7.78 4.36 4.17
N PRO A 118 -7.68 3.10 3.73
CA PRO A 118 -8.70 2.08 3.90
C PRO A 118 -8.52 1.34 5.23
N PRO A 119 -9.22 1.70 6.34
CA PRO A 119 -8.96 1.08 7.64
C PRO A 119 -9.32 -0.41 7.68
N TYR A 120 -10.30 -0.84 6.88
CA TYR A 120 -10.69 -2.25 6.79
C TYR A 120 -9.64 -3.14 6.12
N ALA A 121 -8.66 -2.57 5.40
CA ALA A 121 -7.55 -3.34 4.83
C ALA A 121 -6.75 -4.09 5.90
N LEU A 122 -6.67 -3.59 7.13
CA LEU A 122 -6.00 -4.28 8.24
C LEU A 122 -6.60 -5.66 8.51
N VAL A 123 -7.93 -5.76 8.50
CA VAL A 123 -8.66 -7.01 8.73
C VAL A 123 -8.70 -7.86 7.46
N LEU A 124 -8.95 -7.22 6.32
CA LEU A 124 -8.99 -7.90 5.02
C LEU A 124 -7.69 -8.64 4.73
N ASN A 125 -6.55 -8.04 4.96
CA ASN A 125 -5.23 -8.63 4.70
C ASN A 125 -5.02 -9.94 5.46
N VAL A 126 -5.61 -10.09 6.65
CA VAL A 126 -5.51 -11.35 7.44
C VAL A 126 -6.19 -12.51 6.70
N ILE A 127 -7.25 -12.22 5.95
CA ILE A 127 -8.03 -13.21 5.19
C ILE A 127 -7.47 -13.36 3.78
N LEU A 128 -7.22 -12.24 3.11
CA LEU A 128 -6.90 -12.21 1.68
C LEU A 128 -5.47 -12.69 1.38
N ILE A 129 -4.49 -12.38 2.25
CA ILE A 129 -3.09 -12.80 2.02
C ILE A 129 -2.95 -14.33 2.01
N PRO A 130 -3.48 -15.11 2.98
CA PRO A 130 -3.47 -16.56 2.89
C PRO A 130 -4.25 -17.10 1.69
N LEU A 131 -5.41 -16.50 1.40
CA LEU A 131 -6.25 -16.90 0.29
C LEU A 131 -5.55 -16.74 -1.06
N PHE A 132 -4.75 -15.70 -1.24
CA PHE A 132 -3.98 -15.44 -2.45
C PHE A 132 -3.04 -16.60 -2.81
N SER A 133 -2.48 -17.28 -1.81
CA SER A 133 -1.64 -18.47 -2.03
C SER A 133 -2.42 -19.61 -2.69
N PHE A 134 -3.69 -19.77 -2.33
CA PHE A 134 -4.57 -20.77 -2.96
C PHE A 134 -4.98 -20.36 -4.37
N VAL A 135 -5.23 -19.07 -4.62
CA VAL A 135 -5.50 -18.53 -5.96
C VAL A 135 -4.31 -18.82 -6.88
N MET A 136 -3.09 -18.53 -6.43
CA MET A 136 -1.87 -18.82 -7.20
C MET A 136 -1.70 -20.33 -7.45
N LEU A 137 -1.92 -21.16 -6.45
CA LEU A 137 -1.78 -22.62 -6.58
C LEU A 137 -2.79 -23.20 -7.58
N THR A 138 -4.06 -22.79 -7.48
CA THR A 138 -5.12 -23.29 -8.38
C THR A 138 -4.99 -22.73 -9.79
N GLY A 139 -4.56 -21.47 -9.94
CA GLY A 139 -4.32 -20.84 -11.25
C GLY A 139 -3.15 -21.49 -12.00
N ILE A 140 -1.98 -21.55 -11.36
CA ILE A 140 -0.78 -22.17 -11.95
C ILE A 140 -1.01 -23.67 -12.16
N GLY A 141 -1.62 -24.35 -11.19
CA GLY A 141 -2.01 -25.76 -11.32
C GLY A 141 -2.97 -25.98 -12.49
N GLY A 142 -3.96 -25.12 -12.66
CA GLY A 142 -4.88 -25.15 -13.80
C GLY A 142 -4.15 -25.06 -15.14
N ILE A 143 -3.16 -24.20 -15.28
CA ILE A 143 -2.34 -24.06 -16.49
C ILE A 143 -1.54 -25.35 -16.74
N LEU A 144 -0.78 -25.81 -15.75
CA LEU A 144 0.10 -26.98 -15.89
C LEU A 144 -0.68 -28.26 -16.21
N PHE A 145 -1.81 -28.48 -15.53
CA PHE A 145 -2.63 -29.67 -15.73
C PHE A 145 -3.54 -29.58 -16.95
N SER A 146 -3.77 -28.41 -17.54
CA SER A 146 -4.52 -28.27 -18.78
C SER A 146 -3.85 -28.96 -19.96
N GLU A 147 -2.51 -29.02 -19.96
CA GLU A 147 -1.72 -29.73 -20.97
C GLU A 147 -1.84 -31.26 -20.84
N LEU A 148 -2.03 -31.77 -19.61
CA LEU A 148 -2.17 -33.21 -19.35
C LEU A 148 -3.61 -33.68 -19.53
N SER A 149 -4.60 -32.91 -19.11
CA SER A 149 -6.02 -33.22 -19.22
C SER A 149 -6.84 -31.95 -19.16
N GLY A 150 -7.59 -31.67 -20.22
CA GLY A 150 -8.48 -30.52 -20.30
C GLY A 150 -9.57 -30.50 -19.21
N THR A 151 -9.94 -31.64 -18.64
CA THR A 151 -10.91 -31.72 -17.54
C THR A 151 -10.30 -31.27 -16.24
N VAL A 152 -9.06 -31.67 -15.92
CA VAL A 152 -8.36 -31.31 -14.71
C VAL A 152 -8.00 -29.80 -14.74
N GLY A 153 -7.55 -29.29 -15.90
CA GLY A 153 -7.33 -27.87 -16.10
C GLY A 153 -8.58 -27.03 -15.83
N LYS A 154 -9.74 -27.45 -16.35
CA LYS A 154 -11.02 -26.76 -16.09
C LYS A 154 -11.41 -26.72 -14.61
N ILE A 155 -11.13 -27.78 -13.84
CA ILE A 155 -11.36 -27.79 -12.38
C ILE A 155 -10.46 -26.76 -11.69
N GLY A 156 -9.17 -26.71 -12.06
CA GLY A 156 -8.23 -25.71 -11.53
C GLY A 156 -8.69 -24.29 -11.77
N PHE A 157 -9.05 -23.96 -13.01
CA PHE A 157 -9.56 -22.62 -13.37
C PHE A 157 -10.88 -22.26 -12.68
N ARG A 158 -11.82 -23.21 -12.58
CA ARG A 158 -13.07 -23.00 -11.83
C ARG A 158 -12.84 -22.73 -10.35
N SER A 159 -11.90 -23.45 -9.76
CA SER A 159 -11.52 -23.20 -8.36
C SER A 159 -10.89 -21.83 -8.17
N CYS A 160 -10.02 -21.41 -9.10
CA CYS A 160 -9.44 -20.08 -9.12
C CYS A 160 -10.51 -18.97 -9.26
N ASP A 161 -11.44 -19.13 -10.19
CA ASP A 161 -12.54 -18.20 -10.44
C ASP A 161 -13.47 -18.07 -9.21
N CYS A 162 -13.80 -19.18 -8.57
CA CYS A 162 -14.57 -19.18 -7.33
C CYS A 162 -13.88 -18.41 -6.20
N LEU A 163 -12.55 -18.59 -6.05
CA LEU A 163 -11.75 -17.88 -5.05
C LEU A 163 -11.67 -16.39 -5.36
N LEU A 164 -11.48 -16.00 -6.63
CA LEU A 164 -11.47 -14.60 -7.06
C LEU A 164 -12.83 -13.94 -6.87
N SER A 165 -13.92 -14.64 -7.22
CA SER A 165 -15.29 -14.13 -6.99
C SER A 165 -15.59 -13.93 -5.50
N PHE A 166 -15.08 -14.80 -4.64
CA PHE A 166 -15.16 -14.61 -3.18
C PHE A 166 -14.37 -13.37 -2.73
N TYR A 167 -13.17 -13.18 -3.31
CA TYR A 167 -12.32 -12.02 -3.06
C TYR A 167 -13.05 -10.72 -3.41
N ASP A 168 -13.63 -10.65 -4.62
CA ASP A 168 -14.37 -9.48 -5.09
C ASP A 168 -15.57 -9.15 -4.20
N LYS A 169 -16.39 -10.16 -3.86
CA LYS A 169 -17.52 -9.97 -2.94
C LYS A 169 -17.11 -9.45 -1.57
N LEU A 170 -15.99 -9.93 -1.05
CA LEU A 170 -15.47 -9.48 0.25
C LEU A 170 -15.00 -8.02 0.18
N CYS A 171 -14.36 -7.63 -0.93
CA CYS A 171 -13.96 -6.25 -1.18
C CYS A 171 -15.17 -5.32 -1.38
N GLU A 172 -16.18 -5.75 -2.15
CA GLU A 172 -17.44 -5.00 -2.32
C GLU A 172 -18.15 -4.79 -0.98
N LEU A 173 -18.29 -5.85 -0.19
CA LEU A 173 -18.93 -5.77 1.11
C LEU A 173 -18.23 -4.78 2.04
N THR A 174 -16.91 -4.81 2.08
CA THR A 174 -16.14 -3.90 2.94
C THR A 174 -16.12 -2.48 2.40
N SER A 175 -16.16 -2.26 1.09
CA SER A 175 -16.25 -0.93 0.49
C SER A 175 -17.60 -0.27 0.72
N ALA A 176 -18.66 -1.05 0.89
CA ALA A 176 -20.00 -0.55 1.22
C ALA A 176 -20.16 -0.15 2.70
N LEU A 177 -19.23 -0.54 3.59
CA LEU A 177 -19.30 -0.19 5.00
C LEU A 177 -18.98 1.32 5.23
N PRO A 178 -19.63 1.95 6.23
CA PRO A 178 -19.32 3.34 6.57
C PRO A 178 -17.86 3.46 7.04
N GLY A 179 -17.15 4.48 6.54
CA GLY A 179 -15.73 4.67 6.87
C GLY A 179 -14.77 3.74 6.13
N SER A 180 -15.21 3.09 5.05
CA SER A 180 -14.35 2.23 4.20
C SER A 180 -13.16 2.97 3.61
N ARG A 181 -13.30 4.27 3.36
CA ARG A 181 -12.26 5.18 2.90
C ARG A 181 -12.22 6.42 3.79
N ILE A 182 -11.10 6.67 4.43
CA ILE A 182 -10.84 7.90 5.19
C ILE A 182 -10.00 8.80 4.30
N VAL A 183 -10.66 9.75 3.63
CA VAL A 183 -9.98 10.77 2.83
C VAL A 183 -9.45 11.84 3.75
N THR A 184 -8.16 12.06 3.75
CA THR A 184 -7.47 13.03 4.61
C THR A 184 -6.97 14.25 3.85
N GLY A 185 -6.89 14.15 2.51
CA GLY A 185 -6.16 15.09 1.69
C GLY A 185 -4.65 14.87 1.73
N GLN A 186 -3.91 15.67 0.96
CA GLN A 186 -2.46 15.58 0.88
C GLN A 186 -1.82 16.27 2.10
N PRO A 187 -1.07 15.53 2.94
CA PRO A 187 -0.31 16.14 4.02
C PRO A 187 0.87 16.93 3.47
N GLU A 188 1.27 17.97 4.17
CA GLU A 188 2.54 18.64 3.88
C GLU A 188 3.73 17.71 4.17
N LEU A 189 4.81 17.85 3.42
CA LEU A 189 5.97 16.97 3.52
C LEU A 189 6.57 16.92 4.93
N TRP A 190 6.60 18.07 5.65
CA TRP A 190 7.11 18.12 7.02
C TRP A 190 6.32 17.21 7.99
N TRP A 191 5.01 17.04 7.77
CA TRP A 191 4.18 16.13 8.56
C TRP A 191 4.59 14.67 8.37
N VAL A 192 4.84 14.27 7.13
CA VAL A 192 5.33 12.93 6.79
C VAL A 192 6.70 12.68 7.42
N LEU A 193 7.60 13.68 7.37
CA LEU A 193 8.92 13.60 7.98
C LEU A 193 8.85 13.46 9.51
N ILE A 194 7.97 14.21 10.18
CA ILE A 194 7.73 14.08 11.63
C ILE A 194 7.19 12.70 11.95
N TYR A 195 6.20 12.22 11.18
CA TYR A 195 5.64 10.87 11.37
C TYR A 195 6.72 9.80 11.37
N TYR A 196 7.56 9.76 10.33
CA TYR A 196 8.65 8.78 10.25
C TYR A 196 9.73 9.03 11.29
N GLY A 197 10.05 10.27 11.62
CA GLY A 197 10.99 10.62 12.70
C GLY A 197 10.56 10.05 14.05
N VAL A 198 9.29 10.25 14.43
CA VAL A 198 8.71 9.70 15.67
C VAL A 198 8.69 8.17 15.64
N LEU A 199 8.28 7.59 14.51
CA LEU A 199 8.17 6.15 14.36
C LEU A 199 9.52 5.44 14.45
N LEU A 200 10.55 5.96 13.77
CA LEU A 200 11.92 5.45 13.84
C LEU A 200 12.53 5.65 15.23
N PHE A 201 12.24 6.77 15.89
CA PHE A 201 12.67 7.02 17.25
C PHE A 201 12.08 6.00 18.24
N LEU A 202 10.79 5.67 18.12
CA LEU A 202 10.15 4.63 18.91
C LEU A 202 10.75 3.25 18.65
N CYS A 203 11.04 2.91 17.38
CA CYS A 203 11.73 1.68 17.03
C CYS A 203 13.13 1.61 17.66
N PHE A 204 13.89 2.70 17.59
CA PHE A 204 15.23 2.79 18.20
C PHE A 204 15.17 2.59 19.71
N LEU A 205 14.28 3.30 20.41
CA LEU A 205 14.08 3.16 21.85
C LEU A 205 13.70 1.72 22.21
N PHE A 206 12.79 1.10 21.47
CA PHE A 206 12.39 -0.29 21.70
C PHE A 206 13.58 -1.24 21.58
N HIS A 207 14.38 -1.13 20.53
CA HIS A 207 15.57 -1.97 20.32
C HIS A 207 16.63 -1.74 21.40
N ALA A 208 16.89 -0.49 21.79
CA ALA A 208 17.82 -0.15 22.85
C ALA A 208 17.41 -0.71 24.22
N MET A 209 16.09 -0.82 24.47
CA MET A 209 15.55 -1.31 25.73
C MET A 209 15.34 -2.83 25.73
N LYS A 210 15.17 -3.47 24.58
CA LYS A 210 14.93 -4.92 24.45
C LYS A 210 16.05 -5.74 25.12
N ASN A 211 17.29 -5.29 25.01
CA ASN A 211 18.45 -5.97 25.61
C ASN A 211 18.53 -5.83 27.13
N LYS A 212 17.73 -4.93 27.76
CA LYS A 212 17.83 -4.65 29.21
C LYS A 212 16.69 -5.25 30.03
N THR A 213 15.55 -5.61 29.40
CA THR A 213 14.41 -6.03 30.19
C THR A 213 13.39 -6.82 29.32
N ASP A 214 13.28 -8.11 29.57
CA ASP A 214 12.20 -8.98 29.02
C ASP A 214 10.89 -8.70 29.80
N ASN A 215 10.30 -7.54 29.59
CA ASN A 215 9.08 -7.14 30.30
C ASN A 215 7.91 -6.92 29.32
N ARG A 216 6.98 -7.90 29.27
CA ARG A 216 5.75 -7.86 28.45
C ARG A 216 4.95 -6.56 28.61
N ARG A 217 4.94 -5.95 29.82
CA ARG A 217 4.23 -4.67 30.07
C ARG A 217 4.85 -3.52 29.29
N LYS A 218 6.18 -3.47 29.19
CA LYS A 218 6.87 -2.43 28.40
C LYS A 218 6.61 -2.59 26.90
N GLN A 219 6.64 -3.83 26.40
CA GLN A 219 6.32 -4.12 25.00
C GLN A 219 4.87 -3.71 24.66
N ALA A 220 3.90 -4.00 25.53
CA ALA A 220 2.52 -3.56 25.35
C ALA A 220 2.40 -2.03 25.37
N GLY A 221 3.19 -1.33 26.21
CA GLY A 221 3.26 0.14 26.21
C GLY A 221 3.78 0.70 24.89
N PHE A 222 4.87 0.14 24.32
CA PHE A 222 5.38 0.55 23.02
C PHE A 222 4.40 0.28 21.88
N SER A 223 3.76 -0.89 21.87
CA SER A 223 2.74 -1.19 20.85
C SER A 223 1.56 -0.21 20.90
N LEU A 224 1.12 0.16 22.10
CA LEU A 224 0.08 1.17 22.30
C LEU A 224 0.51 2.55 21.79
N LEU A 225 1.76 2.98 22.09
CA LEU A 225 2.30 4.25 21.60
C LEU A 225 2.36 4.30 20.07
N VAL A 226 2.80 3.23 19.42
CA VAL A 226 2.81 3.14 17.94
C VAL A 226 1.39 3.23 17.38
N CYS A 227 0.42 2.55 17.97
CA CYS A 227 -0.99 2.66 17.56
C CYS A 227 -1.53 4.08 17.73
N ILE A 228 -1.17 4.78 18.82
CA ILE A 228 -1.56 6.18 19.05
C ILE A 228 -0.94 7.10 18.00
N VAL A 229 0.32 6.91 17.64
CA VAL A 229 1.00 7.69 16.59
C VAL A 229 0.32 7.47 15.23
N ILE A 230 0.00 6.22 14.87
CA ILE A 230 -0.72 5.89 13.65
C ILE A 230 -2.10 6.56 13.61
N ALA A 231 -2.90 6.38 14.65
CA ALA A 231 -4.24 6.96 14.74
C ALA A 231 -4.20 8.50 14.78
N GLY A 232 -3.28 9.08 15.55
CA GLY A 232 -3.08 10.51 15.65
C GLY A 232 -2.67 11.15 14.32
N SER A 233 -1.88 10.45 13.50
CA SER A 233 -1.48 10.92 12.18
C SER A 233 -2.66 10.99 11.21
N ILE A 234 -3.54 10.01 11.22
CA ILE A 234 -4.76 10.00 10.39
C ILE A 234 -5.68 11.15 10.79
N CYS A 235 -5.94 11.30 12.10
CA CYS A 235 -6.82 12.36 12.61
C CYS A 235 -6.23 13.75 12.37
N GLY A 236 -4.94 13.95 12.64
CA GLY A 236 -4.26 15.23 12.49
C GLY A 236 -4.22 15.69 11.04
N CYS A 237 -3.96 14.80 10.11
CA CYS A 237 -3.96 15.11 8.69
C CYS A 237 -5.36 15.56 8.20
N GLY A 238 -6.42 14.88 8.64
CA GLY A 238 -7.80 15.23 8.28
C GLY A 238 -8.27 16.58 8.85
N ILE A 239 -7.75 17.01 9.99
CA ILE A 239 -8.08 18.30 10.61
C ILE A 239 -7.36 19.45 9.90
N LEU A 240 -6.06 19.29 9.64
CA LEU A 240 -5.23 20.34 9.03
C LEU A 240 -5.66 20.69 7.61
N ASN A 241 -6.16 19.74 6.83
CA ASN A 241 -6.59 19.97 5.45
C ASN A 241 -7.99 20.62 5.31
N ASN A 242 -8.72 20.76 6.40
CA ASN A 242 -10.11 21.26 6.34
C ASN A 242 -10.25 22.79 6.56
N ASP A 243 -9.16 23.51 6.77
CA ASP A 243 -9.20 24.84 7.37
C ASP A 243 -9.06 26.04 6.39
N SER A 244 -9.26 25.87 5.08
CA SER A 244 -9.25 27.02 4.17
C SER A 244 -10.61 27.74 4.16
N LYS A 245 -10.73 28.79 4.96
CA LYS A 245 -11.89 29.73 4.97
C LYS A 245 -11.90 30.70 3.78
N ASN A 246 -11.06 30.47 2.78
CA ASN A 246 -10.95 31.36 1.62
C ASN A 246 -11.70 30.76 0.42
N LEU A 247 -12.25 31.64 -0.41
CA LEU A 247 -12.72 31.22 -1.73
C LEU A 247 -11.53 30.71 -2.54
N GLN A 248 -11.62 29.47 -2.99
CA GLN A 248 -10.61 28.83 -3.83
C GLN A 248 -11.26 28.45 -5.16
N VAL A 249 -10.66 28.91 -6.25
CA VAL A 249 -11.02 28.51 -7.61
C VAL A 249 -9.79 27.89 -8.25
N THR A 250 -9.91 26.66 -8.71
CA THR A 250 -8.81 25.93 -9.34
C THR A 250 -9.27 25.42 -10.69
N VAL A 251 -8.55 25.77 -11.74
CA VAL A 251 -8.76 25.26 -13.09
C VAL A 251 -7.83 24.07 -13.26
N LEU A 252 -8.39 22.90 -13.58
CA LEU A 252 -7.62 21.67 -13.78
C LEU A 252 -7.23 21.54 -15.26
N ASP A 253 -6.00 21.08 -15.49
CA ASP A 253 -5.56 20.68 -16.82
C ASP A 253 -6.17 19.31 -17.16
N VAL A 254 -7.24 19.32 -17.93
CA VAL A 254 -7.95 18.14 -18.42
C VAL A 254 -7.70 17.89 -19.92
N GLY A 255 -6.78 18.62 -20.55
CA GLY A 255 -6.55 18.59 -21.99
C GLY A 255 -7.55 19.47 -22.73
N GLN A 256 -8.11 19.00 -23.83
CA GLN A 256 -9.18 19.73 -24.54
C GLN A 256 -10.52 19.58 -23.82
N GLY A 257 -10.79 20.47 -22.90
CA GLY A 257 -12.01 20.52 -22.09
C GLY A 257 -11.84 21.45 -20.91
N ASP A 258 -12.93 21.65 -20.18
CA ASP A 258 -12.95 22.51 -19.00
C ASP A 258 -13.21 21.69 -17.75
N CYS A 259 -12.51 22.03 -16.67
CA CYS A 259 -12.78 21.50 -15.35
C CYS A 259 -12.38 22.53 -14.29
N ILE A 260 -13.36 23.07 -13.59
CA ILE A 260 -13.14 24.10 -12.59
C ILE A 260 -13.66 23.61 -11.24
N PHE A 261 -12.76 23.50 -10.27
CA PHE A 261 -13.10 23.22 -8.89
C PHE A 261 -13.25 24.53 -8.11
N ILE A 262 -14.35 24.66 -7.38
CA ILE A 262 -14.65 25.82 -6.56
C ILE A 262 -14.94 25.37 -5.14
N ARG A 263 -14.21 25.94 -4.17
CA ARG A 263 -14.51 25.82 -2.74
C ARG A 263 -14.86 27.22 -2.23
N ASP A 264 -16.06 27.36 -1.69
CA ASP A 264 -16.49 28.63 -1.15
C ASP A 264 -16.00 28.83 0.30
N ARG A 265 -16.27 30.02 0.87
CA ARG A 265 -15.89 30.38 2.23
C ARG A 265 -16.64 29.59 3.30
N GLU A 266 -17.79 28.99 2.97
CA GLU A 266 -18.58 28.12 3.84
C GLU A 266 -18.11 26.65 3.78
N GLY A 267 -17.12 26.36 2.92
CA GLY A 267 -16.58 25.02 2.70
C GLY A 267 -17.37 24.18 1.71
N LYS A 268 -18.36 24.75 1.00
CA LYS A 268 -19.08 24.05 -0.06
C LYS A 268 -18.18 23.83 -1.26
N LYS A 269 -18.26 22.64 -1.84
CA LYS A 269 -17.38 22.15 -2.89
C LYS A 269 -18.19 21.90 -4.15
N MET A 270 -17.79 22.55 -5.23
CA MET A 270 -18.48 22.53 -6.51
C MET A 270 -17.49 22.18 -7.61
N LEU A 271 -18.00 21.52 -8.64
CA LEU A 271 -17.24 21.20 -9.86
C LEU A 271 -18.04 21.71 -11.05
N VAL A 272 -17.38 22.40 -11.95
CA VAL A 272 -17.95 22.82 -13.22
C VAL A 272 -17.26 22.06 -14.33
N ASP A 273 -18.00 21.29 -15.07
CA ASP A 273 -17.56 20.36 -16.10
C ASP A 273 -16.49 19.34 -15.60
N GLY A 274 -15.97 18.53 -16.44
CA GLY A 274 -14.99 17.48 -16.08
C GLY A 274 -14.74 16.50 -17.21
N GLY A 275 -15.04 16.93 -18.43
CA GLY A 275 -14.80 16.15 -19.65
C GLY A 275 -13.50 16.56 -20.33
N SER A 276 -13.04 15.69 -21.24
CA SER A 276 -11.98 15.98 -22.19
C SER A 276 -12.28 15.24 -23.48
N SER A 277 -12.01 15.88 -24.62
CA SER A 277 -12.19 15.25 -25.93
C SER A 277 -10.97 14.46 -26.39
N ASP A 278 -9.80 14.74 -25.85
CA ASP A 278 -8.51 14.14 -26.25
C ASP A 278 -7.94 13.15 -25.22
N LEU A 279 -8.38 13.24 -23.96
CA LEU A 279 -7.91 12.35 -22.89
C LEU A 279 -9.01 11.40 -22.41
N SER A 280 -8.75 10.11 -22.50
CA SER A 280 -9.65 9.10 -21.92
C SER A 280 -9.52 9.03 -20.40
N SER A 281 -10.64 8.80 -19.71
CA SER A 281 -10.67 8.56 -18.26
C SER A 281 -10.08 9.69 -17.39
N VAL A 282 -10.27 10.94 -17.81
CA VAL A 282 -9.82 12.15 -17.09
C VAL A 282 -10.34 12.18 -15.65
N GLY A 283 -11.59 11.73 -15.44
CA GLY A 283 -12.19 11.64 -14.11
C GLY A 283 -11.33 10.84 -13.15
N THR A 284 -10.91 9.65 -13.55
CA THR A 284 -10.16 8.69 -12.72
C THR A 284 -8.70 9.11 -12.51
N TYR A 285 -8.04 9.66 -13.54
CA TYR A 285 -6.59 9.88 -13.48
C TYR A 285 -6.19 11.31 -13.15
N ARG A 286 -7.10 12.31 -13.28
CA ARG A 286 -6.80 13.71 -12.98
C ARG A 286 -7.74 14.32 -11.95
N ILE A 287 -9.06 14.19 -12.15
CA ILE A 287 -10.03 14.88 -11.30
C ILE A 287 -10.14 14.21 -9.92
N GLU A 288 -10.34 12.90 -9.88
CA GLU A 288 -10.46 12.18 -8.61
C GLU A 288 -9.21 12.32 -7.72
N PRO A 289 -7.97 12.12 -8.21
CA PRO A 289 -6.77 12.34 -7.41
C PRO A 289 -6.63 13.78 -6.91
N PHE A 290 -6.99 14.76 -7.73
CA PHE A 290 -7.01 16.16 -7.29
C PHE A 290 -8.03 16.39 -6.17
N LEU A 291 -9.25 15.92 -6.32
CA LEU A 291 -10.29 16.07 -5.30
C LEU A 291 -9.88 15.38 -3.99
N LEU A 292 -9.32 14.16 -4.07
CA LEU A 292 -8.80 13.45 -2.91
C LEU A 292 -7.65 14.22 -2.24
N SER A 293 -6.74 14.81 -3.01
CA SER A 293 -5.65 15.63 -2.46
C SER A 293 -6.15 16.86 -1.70
N GLN A 294 -7.29 17.41 -2.13
CA GLN A 294 -7.97 18.54 -1.46
C GLN A 294 -8.85 18.08 -0.27
N GLY A 295 -8.85 16.81 0.09
CA GLY A 295 -9.70 16.26 1.15
C GLY A 295 -11.19 16.27 0.82
N VAL A 296 -11.53 16.22 -0.46
CA VAL A 296 -12.92 16.25 -0.91
C VAL A 296 -13.49 14.84 -0.94
N ARG A 297 -14.47 14.58 -0.07
CA ARG A 297 -15.21 13.30 -0.04
C ARG A 297 -16.48 13.32 -0.87
N LYS A 298 -17.09 14.50 -1.00
CA LYS A 298 -18.34 14.70 -1.69
C LYS A 298 -18.37 16.09 -2.31
N LEU A 299 -18.89 16.19 -3.52
CA LEU A 299 -19.24 17.45 -4.17
C LEU A 299 -20.69 17.77 -3.83
N GLU A 300 -20.97 19.01 -3.44
CA GLU A 300 -22.34 19.49 -3.20
C GLU A 300 -23.05 19.78 -4.51
N TYR A 301 -22.33 20.33 -5.49
CA TYR A 301 -22.87 20.64 -6.80
C TYR A 301 -21.91 20.23 -7.91
N VAL A 302 -22.46 19.74 -8.99
CA VAL A 302 -21.75 19.51 -10.26
C VAL A 302 -22.55 20.20 -11.35
N PHE A 303 -21.93 21.13 -12.03
CA PHE A 303 -22.50 21.85 -13.16
C PHE A 303 -21.94 21.28 -14.45
N VAL A 304 -22.82 20.90 -15.38
CA VAL A 304 -22.44 20.43 -16.72
C VAL A 304 -22.96 21.44 -17.71
N THR A 305 -22.04 22.11 -18.43
CA THR A 305 -22.40 23.18 -19.37
C THR A 305 -22.75 22.63 -20.74
N HIS A 306 -22.18 21.48 -21.10
CA HIS A 306 -22.43 20.78 -22.38
C HIS A 306 -22.19 19.28 -22.20
N GLY A 307 -22.86 18.47 -23.03
CA GLY A 307 -22.76 16.99 -22.99
C GLY A 307 -22.11 16.42 -24.25
#